data_77f41e4a62abeb7dda4466972d53c5ec
#
_entry.id   77f41e4a62abeb7dda4466972d53c5ec
#
_cell.length_a   1.000
_cell.length_b   1.000
_cell.length_c   1.000
_cell.angle_alpha   90.00
_cell.angle_beta   90.00
_cell.angle_gamma   90.00
#
_symmetry.space_group_name_H-M   'P 1'
#
loop_
_entity.id
_entity.type
_entity.pdbx_description
1 polymer ?
#
loop_
_entity_poly.entity_id
_entity_poly.type
_entity_poly.pdbx_seq_one_letter_code
_entity_poly.pdbx_strand_id
1 'polypeptide(L)'
;RIARKARGGGSIPQWMYNCLLDLKNEGAIKIFDSTEILSAKPGSPKGCLLKTENKKELYTDQVWLATGTQSCLRSMECLSPILDDIQFIDEFPVVDRSLRLGQHSIYVMGRCATFALGPAAGNLWGASRAAHRIATAITGVELISNGS
;
A
#
# COMPACT_ATOMS: atom_id res chain seq x y z
N ARG A 1 0.47 -15.82 -0.71
CA ARG A 1 -0.86 -15.89 -0.04
C ARG A 1 -0.86 -15.28 1.37
N ILE A 2 0.18 -15.53 2.18
CA ILE A 2 0.28 -14.98 3.55
C ILE A 2 0.43 -13.46 3.52
N ALA A 3 1.29 -12.91 2.67
CA ALA A 3 1.47 -11.47 2.52
C ALA A 3 0.21 -10.74 2.00
N ARG A 4 -0.58 -11.39 1.13
CA ARG A 4 -1.90 -10.88 0.70
C ARG A 4 -2.93 -10.88 1.83
N LYS A 5 -2.93 -11.89 2.71
CA LYS A 5 -3.83 -11.93 3.88
C LYS A 5 -3.41 -10.94 4.96
N ALA A 6 -2.11 -10.72 5.16
CA ALA A 6 -1.60 -9.67 6.06
C ALA A 6 -1.92 -8.23 5.57
N ARG A 7 -2.29 -8.07 4.30
CA ARG A 7 -2.78 -6.83 3.70
C ARG A 7 -4.30 -6.64 3.81
N GLY A 8 -4.96 -7.39 4.65
CA GLY A 8 -6.39 -7.24 4.90
C GLY A 8 -6.73 -5.83 5.37
N GLY A 9 -6.94 -4.93 4.42
CA GLY A 9 -7.36 -3.57 4.67
C GLY A 9 -6.29 -2.66 5.29
N GLY A 10 -6.48 -1.36 5.19
CA GLY A 10 -5.73 -0.38 5.96
C GLY A 10 -6.13 -0.49 7.43
N SER A 11 -5.17 -0.29 8.34
CA SER A 11 -5.48 -0.10 9.75
C SER A 11 -5.72 1.38 10.03
N ILE A 12 -6.74 1.69 10.80
CA ILE A 12 -7.00 3.03 11.31
C ILE A 12 -6.85 3.02 12.84
N PRO A 13 -6.43 4.14 13.46
CA PRO A 13 -6.40 4.26 14.91
C PRO A 13 -7.80 4.09 15.52
N GLN A 14 -7.88 3.54 16.73
CA GLN A 14 -9.15 3.28 17.40
C GLN A 14 -10.05 4.53 17.52
N TRP A 15 -9.45 5.68 17.81
CA TRP A 15 -10.20 6.94 17.90
C TRP A 15 -10.87 7.32 16.57
N MET A 16 -10.20 7.09 15.44
CA MET A 16 -10.77 7.36 14.11
C MET A 16 -11.88 6.39 13.77
N TYR A 17 -11.75 5.12 14.16
CA TYR A 17 -12.80 4.12 14.00
C TYR A 17 -14.06 4.51 14.79
N ASN A 18 -13.89 4.97 16.05
CA ASN A 18 -15.00 5.44 16.87
C ASN A 18 -15.71 6.63 16.22
N CYS A 19 -14.95 7.61 15.73
CA CYS A 19 -15.49 8.76 15.00
C CYS A 19 -16.32 8.35 13.76
N LEU A 20 -15.85 7.35 13.01
CA LEU A 20 -16.60 6.81 11.86
C LEU A 20 -17.91 6.13 12.29
N LEU A 21 -17.92 5.44 13.42
CA LEU A 21 -19.13 4.83 13.98
C LEU A 21 -20.14 5.89 14.42
N ASP A 22 -19.69 6.96 15.07
CA ASP A 22 -20.54 8.06 15.48
C ASP A 22 -21.21 8.73 14.28
N LEU A 23 -20.43 9.08 13.25
CA LEU A 23 -20.95 9.65 12.00
C LEU A 23 -21.95 8.71 11.29
N LYS A 24 -21.70 7.39 11.32
CA LYS A 24 -22.64 6.40 10.79
C LYS A 24 -23.95 6.38 11.57
N ASN A 25 -23.87 6.41 12.91
CA ASN A 25 -25.05 6.39 13.79
C ASN A 25 -25.90 7.67 13.65
N GLU A 26 -25.24 8.81 13.45
CA GLU A 26 -25.88 10.10 13.16
C GLU A 26 -26.47 10.17 11.74
N GLY A 27 -26.17 9.19 10.88
CA GLY A 27 -26.64 9.18 9.50
C GLY A 27 -25.89 10.14 8.56
N ALA A 28 -24.79 10.76 9.06
CA ALA A 28 -23.96 11.67 8.27
C ALA A 28 -23.18 10.94 7.17
N ILE A 29 -22.86 9.66 7.39
CA ILE A 29 -22.22 8.79 6.39
C ILE A 29 -22.97 7.47 6.24
N LYS A 30 -22.86 6.87 5.06
CA LYS A 30 -23.35 5.51 4.79
C LYS A 30 -22.17 4.62 4.43
N ILE A 31 -22.03 3.48 5.10
CA ILE A 31 -20.98 2.51 4.85
C ILE A 31 -21.63 1.30 4.14
N PHE A 32 -21.08 0.94 3.01
CA PHE A 32 -21.51 -0.23 2.24
C PHE A 32 -20.36 -1.26 2.29
N ASP A 33 -20.47 -2.19 3.22
CA ASP A 33 -19.48 -3.26 3.36
C ASP A 33 -19.68 -4.29 2.24
N SER A 34 -18.55 -4.90 1.81
CA SER A 34 -18.53 -5.98 0.83
C SER A 34 -19.38 -5.65 -0.43
N THR A 35 -19.30 -4.40 -0.87
CA THR A 35 -20.09 -3.91 -2.01
C THR A 35 -19.15 -3.52 -3.14
N GLU A 36 -19.19 -4.27 -4.23
CA GLU A 36 -18.38 -3.97 -5.43
C GLU A 36 -19.13 -2.98 -6.34
N ILE A 37 -18.39 -2.00 -6.87
CA ILE A 37 -18.87 -1.09 -7.90
C ILE A 37 -18.55 -1.69 -9.27
N LEU A 38 -19.57 -2.12 -10.00
CA LEU A 38 -19.42 -2.76 -11.30
C LEU A 38 -19.22 -1.78 -12.45
N SER A 39 -19.83 -0.59 -12.35
CA SER A 39 -19.70 0.43 -13.38
C SER A 39 -19.95 1.82 -12.83
N ALA A 40 -19.37 2.80 -13.49
CA ALA A 40 -19.61 4.22 -13.28
C ALA A 40 -19.94 4.87 -14.62
N LYS A 41 -20.97 5.71 -14.65
CA LYS A 41 -21.39 6.45 -15.84
C LYS A 41 -21.57 7.91 -15.49
N PRO A 42 -21.38 8.84 -16.44
CA PRO A 42 -21.76 10.24 -16.23
C PRO A 42 -23.21 10.34 -15.81
N GLY A 43 -23.50 11.11 -14.77
CA GLY A 43 -24.85 11.44 -14.34
C GLY A 43 -25.36 12.70 -15.04
N SER A 44 -26.66 12.87 -15.08
CA SER A 44 -27.30 14.07 -15.64
C SER A 44 -27.99 14.87 -14.53
N PRO A 45 -27.78 16.20 -14.46
CA PRO A 45 -26.97 17.08 -15.32
C PRO A 45 -25.48 17.09 -15.00
N LYS A 46 -25.06 16.64 -13.83
CA LYS A 46 -23.65 16.53 -13.35
C LYS A 46 -23.55 15.32 -12.43
N GLY A 47 -22.30 14.91 -12.11
CA GLY A 47 -22.04 13.82 -11.17
C GLY A 47 -21.85 12.47 -11.85
N CYS A 48 -22.02 11.42 -11.08
CA CYS A 48 -21.75 10.04 -11.48
C CYS A 48 -22.85 9.10 -10.98
N LEU A 49 -23.28 8.21 -11.85
CA LEU A 49 -24.16 7.09 -11.50
C LEU A 49 -23.32 5.83 -11.35
N LEU A 50 -23.27 5.32 -10.14
CA LEU A 50 -22.53 4.11 -9.79
C LEU A 50 -23.51 2.93 -9.72
N LYS A 51 -23.13 1.80 -10.32
CA LYS A 51 -23.91 0.57 -10.25
C LYS A 51 -23.13 -0.47 -9.45
N THR A 52 -23.76 -1.02 -8.42
CA THR A 52 -23.19 -2.04 -7.54
C THR A 52 -23.58 -3.44 -7.98
N GLU A 53 -22.85 -4.46 -7.48
CA GLU A 53 -23.16 -5.89 -7.71
C GLU A 53 -24.57 -6.25 -7.26
N ASN A 54 -25.07 -5.62 -6.19
CA ASN A 54 -26.43 -5.83 -5.67
C ASN A 54 -27.51 -5.08 -6.49
N LYS A 55 -27.18 -4.66 -7.73
CA LYS A 55 -28.06 -3.92 -8.64
C LYS A 55 -28.58 -2.59 -8.08
N LYS A 56 -27.98 -2.06 -7.00
CA LYS A 56 -28.29 -0.72 -6.51
C LYS A 56 -27.60 0.32 -7.38
N GLU A 57 -28.30 1.36 -7.68
CA GLU A 57 -27.78 2.55 -8.35
C GLU A 57 -27.60 3.66 -7.31
N LEU A 58 -26.41 4.23 -7.28
CA LEU A 58 -26.05 5.32 -6.37
C LEU A 58 -25.65 6.51 -7.22
N TYR A 59 -26.38 7.60 -7.05
CA TYR A 59 -26.04 8.89 -7.65
C TYR A 59 -25.15 9.68 -6.69
N THR A 60 -24.07 10.27 -7.21
CA THR A 60 -23.14 11.08 -6.42
C THR A 60 -22.51 12.19 -7.27
N ASP A 61 -22.26 13.33 -6.65
CA ASP A 61 -21.63 14.46 -7.31
C ASP A 61 -20.12 14.22 -7.53
N GLN A 62 -19.49 13.47 -6.64
CA GLN A 62 -18.05 13.19 -6.68
C GLN A 62 -17.76 11.75 -6.26
N VAL A 63 -16.74 11.16 -6.85
CA VAL A 63 -16.22 9.85 -6.49
C VAL A 63 -14.74 9.99 -6.16
N TRP A 64 -14.37 9.64 -4.94
CA TRP A 64 -12.98 9.60 -4.52
C TRP A 64 -12.51 8.16 -4.45
N LEU A 65 -11.47 7.85 -5.21
CA LEU A 65 -10.93 6.51 -5.31
C LEU A 65 -9.78 6.33 -4.31
N ALA A 66 -10.00 5.53 -3.28
CA ALA A 66 -8.99 5.14 -2.30
C ALA A 66 -8.53 3.69 -2.54
N THR A 67 -8.19 3.37 -3.78
CA THR A 67 -7.85 2.01 -4.24
C THR A 67 -6.44 1.56 -3.83
N GLY A 68 -5.68 2.43 -3.19
CA GLY A 68 -4.30 2.17 -2.81
C GLY A 68 -3.33 2.20 -4.00
N THR A 69 -2.15 1.65 -3.80
CA THR A 69 -1.10 1.58 -4.81
C THR A 69 -0.66 0.15 -5.01
N GLN A 70 -0.35 -0.20 -6.23
CA GLN A 70 0.32 -1.44 -6.56
C GLN A 70 1.84 -1.20 -6.64
N SER A 71 2.61 -1.96 -5.89
CA SER A 71 4.07 -1.92 -5.99
C SER A 71 4.49 -2.99 -6.98
N CYS A 72 4.99 -2.59 -8.13
CA CYS A 72 5.48 -3.50 -9.13
C CYS A 72 6.90 -3.10 -9.57
N LEU A 73 7.92 -3.74 -8.96
CA LEU A 73 9.31 -3.52 -9.36
C LEU A 73 9.56 -3.99 -10.80
N ARG A 74 8.83 -5.04 -11.22
CA ARG A 74 8.94 -5.62 -12.56
C ARG A 74 8.52 -4.68 -13.68
N SER A 75 7.69 -3.67 -13.40
CA SER A 75 7.26 -2.68 -14.39
C SER A 75 8.19 -1.48 -14.53
N MET A 76 9.27 -1.44 -13.75
CA MET A 76 10.27 -0.36 -13.85
C MET A 76 11.25 -0.67 -14.98
N GLU A 77 11.09 0.01 -16.13
CA GLU A 77 11.93 -0.20 -17.32
C GLU A 77 13.43 -0.06 -17.03
N CYS A 78 13.80 0.87 -16.15
CA CYS A 78 15.20 1.08 -15.76
C CYS A 78 15.83 -0.13 -15.05
N LEU A 79 15.04 -1.04 -14.51
CA LEU A 79 15.51 -2.27 -13.88
C LEU A 79 15.46 -3.49 -14.79
N SER A 80 14.91 -3.34 -15.99
CA SER A 80 14.79 -4.45 -16.97
C SER A 80 16.07 -5.28 -17.14
N PRO A 81 17.28 -4.66 -17.23
CA PRO A 81 18.51 -5.44 -17.46
C PRO A 81 18.90 -6.37 -16.30
N ILE A 82 18.35 -6.17 -15.12
CA ILE A 82 18.71 -6.94 -13.90
C ILE A 82 17.57 -7.80 -13.37
N LEU A 83 16.36 -7.69 -13.95
CA LEU A 83 15.18 -8.37 -13.40
C LEU A 83 15.31 -9.89 -13.38
N ASP A 84 16.03 -10.47 -14.33
CA ASP A 84 16.23 -11.92 -14.43
C ASP A 84 17.17 -12.44 -13.31
N ASP A 85 18.02 -11.59 -12.76
CA ASP A 85 18.94 -11.90 -11.66
C ASP A 85 18.27 -11.75 -10.28
N ILE A 86 17.03 -11.24 -10.23
CA ILE A 86 16.32 -10.96 -8.99
C ILE A 86 15.27 -12.04 -8.73
N GLN A 87 15.40 -12.70 -7.59
CA GLN A 87 14.36 -13.61 -7.12
C GLN A 87 13.14 -12.83 -6.63
N PHE A 88 11.95 -13.30 -7.02
CA PHE A 88 10.68 -12.74 -6.56
C PHE A 88 9.83 -13.81 -5.88
N ILE A 89 9.09 -13.39 -4.87
CA ILE A 89 8.01 -14.16 -4.26
C ILE A 89 6.72 -13.36 -4.51
N ASP A 90 5.82 -13.91 -5.31
CA ASP A 90 4.68 -13.18 -5.88
C ASP A 90 5.17 -11.92 -6.64
N GLU A 91 4.77 -10.74 -6.21
CA GLU A 91 5.14 -9.43 -6.81
C GLU A 91 6.32 -8.75 -6.11
N PHE A 92 6.87 -9.37 -5.05
CA PHE A 92 7.88 -8.75 -4.19
C PHE A 92 9.27 -9.31 -4.47
N PRO A 93 10.27 -8.44 -4.59
CA PRO A 93 11.65 -8.89 -4.69
C PRO A 93 12.11 -9.50 -3.37
N VAL A 94 12.91 -10.55 -3.46
CA VAL A 94 13.67 -11.06 -2.34
C VAL A 94 14.91 -10.18 -2.17
N VAL A 95 15.04 -9.59 -0.99
CA VAL A 95 16.16 -8.71 -0.64
C VAL A 95 16.93 -9.27 0.54
N ASP A 96 18.19 -8.89 0.65
CA ASP A 96 19.02 -9.23 1.81
C ASP A 96 18.67 -8.36 3.05
N ARG A 97 19.44 -8.54 4.13
CA ARG A 97 19.24 -7.76 5.37
C ARG A 97 19.43 -6.25 5.19
N SER A 98 20.23 -5.86 4.20
CA SER A 98 20.51 -4.47 3.85
C SER A 98 19.50 -3.88 2.89
N LEU A 99 18.49 -4.66 2.47
CA LEU A 99 17.48 -4.33 1.46
C LEU A 99 18.06 -4.23 0.05
N ARG A 100 19.15 -4.92 -0.24
CA ARG A 100 19.79 -4.94 -1.54
C ARG A 100 19.15 -6.00 -2.43
N LEU A 101 19.04 -5.68 -3.73
CA LEU A 101 18.53 -6.57 -4.78
C LEU A 101 19.64 -7.49 -5.28
N GLY A 102 19.60 -8.76 -4.89
CA GLY A 102 20.59 -9.75 -5.34
C GLY A 102 22.02 -9.30 -5.09
N GLN A 103 22.86 -9.35 -6.13
CA GLN A 103 24.27 -8.89 -6.06
C GLN A 103 24.46 -7.45 -6.57
N HIS A 104 23.36 -6.78 -6.95
CA HIS A 104 23.43 -5.42 -7.51
C HIS A 104 23.56 -4.38 -6.40
N SER A 105 24.25 -3.25 -6.67
CA SER A 105 24.33 -2.10 -5.76
C SER A 105 23.04 -1.26 -5.78
N ILE A 106 21.89 -1.93 -5.78
CA ILE A 106 20.56 -1.34 -5.81
C ILE A 106 19.85 -1.77 -4.54
N TYR A 107 19.29 -0.80 -3.85
CA TYR A 107 18.55 -0.99 -2.59
C TYR A 107 17.09 -0.58 -2.78
N VAL A 108 16.19 -1.27 -2.11
CA VAL A 108 14.77 -0.96 -2.18
C VAL A 108 14.21 -0.55 -0.82
N MET A 109 13.26 0.38 -0.87
CA MET A 109 12.51 0.87 0.28
C MET A 109 11.00 0.71 0.04
N GLY A 110 10.24 1.04 1.06
CA GLY A 110 8.79 1.03 0.95
C GLY A 110 8.22 -0.36 0.77
N ARG A 111 7.14 -0.47 0.03
CA ARG A 111 6.42 -1.75 -0.14
C ARG A 111 7.26 -2.87 -0.75
N CYS A 112 8.21 -2.55 -1.60
CA CYS A 112 9.11 -3.55 -2.17
C CYS A 112 9.95 -4.27 -1.12
N ALA A 113 10.18 -3.65 0.05
CA ALA A 113 10.92 -4.23 1.17
C ALA A 113 10.02 -4.92 2.23
N THR A 114 8.75 -5.21 1.92
CA THR A 114 7.77 -5.73 2.89
C THR A 114 8.20 -7.04 3.54
N PHE A 115 8.85 -7.95 2.82
CA PHE A 115 9.32 -9.21 3.42
C PHE A 115 10.43 -9.01 4.44
N ALA A 116 11.26 -7.99 4.26
CA ALA A 116 12.38 -7.70 5.16
C ALA A 116 12.01 -6.76 6.33
N LEU A 117 11.03 -5.88 6.14
CA LEU A 117 10.64 -4.84 7.10
C LEU A 117 9.27 -5.07 7.74
N GLY A 118 8.48 -6.00 7.20
CA GLY A 118 7.12 -6.26 7.66
C GLY A 118 6.06 -5.34 7.06
N PRO A 119 4.81 -5.41 7.56
CA PRO A 119 3.66 -4.71 7.00
C PRO A 119 3.79 -3.18 6.97
N ALA A 120 4.57 -2.62 7.89
CA ALA A 120 4.81 -1.18 8.02
C ALA A 120 5.83 -0.64 7.00
N ALA A 121 6.41 -1.48 6.14
CA ALA A 121 7.43 -1.06 5.16
C ALA A 121 7.01 0.13 4.29
N GLY A 122 5.70 0.24 3.99
CA GLY A 122 5.16 1.29 3.13
C GLY A 122 4.84 2.62 3.83
N ASN A 123 5.10 2.78 5.12
CA ASN A 123 4.86 4.01 5.87
C ASN A 123 6.17 4.68 6.33
N LEU A 124 6.07 5.83 7.01
CA LEU A 124 7.23 6.60 7.46
C LEU A 124 8.13 5.81 8.42
N TRP A 125 7.56 5.00 9.29
CA TRP A 125 8.33 4.17 10.21
C TRP A 125 9.14 3.10 9.46
N GLY A 126 8.53 2.44 8.47
CA GLY A 126 9.23 1.50 7.59
C GLY A 126 10.30 2.19 6.76
N ALA A 127 10.03 3.40 6.27
CA ALA A 127 11.02 4.20 5.53
C ALA A 127 12.23 4.55 6.40
N SER A 128 12.03 4.96 7.66
CA SER A 128 13.12 5.23 8.60
C SER A 128 13.99 3.99 8.85
N ARG A 129 13.38 2.84 9.08
CA ARG A 129 14.11 1.57 9.26
C ARG A 129 14.87 1.14 8.00
N ALA A 130 14.28 1.35 6.83
CA ALA A 130 14.95 1.07 5.57
C ALA A 130 16.18 1.95 5.40
N ALA A 131 16.02 3.26 5.59
CA ALA A 131 17.12 4.22 5.49
C ALA A 131 18.28 3.87 6.42
N HIS A 132 17.99 3.50 7.67
CA HIS A 132 18.99 3.07 8.63
C HIS A 132 19.77 1.84 8.14
N ARG A 133 19.07 0.78 7.70
CA ARG A 133 19.74 -0.43 7.20
C ARG A 133 20.60 -0.18 5.96
N ILE A 134 20.09 0.61 5.02
CA ILE A 134 20.80 0.94 3.79
C ILE A 134 22.02 1.80 4.09
N ALA A 135 21.85 2.83 4.90
CA ALA A 135 22.98 3.71 5.27
C ALA A 135 24.09 2.94 6.00
N THR A 136 23.74 2.08 6.97
CA THR A 136 24.71 1.21 7.65
C THR A 136 25.43 0.31 6.66
N ALA A 137 24.72 -0.26 5.68
CA ALA A 137 25.34 -1.14 4.69
C ALA A 137 26.30 -0.42 3.74
N ILE A 138 26.00 0.85 3.40
CA ILE A 138 26.83 1.65 2.50
C ILE A 138 28.04 2.24 3.21
N THR A 139 27.84 2.74 4.45
CA THR A 139 28.91 3.46 5.18
C THR A 139 29.75 2.55 6.07
N GLY A 140 29.28 1.36 6.38
CA GLY A 140 29.90 0.47 7.39
C GLY A 140 29.77 0.99 8.83
N VAL A 141 29.05 2.10 9.05
CA VAL A 141 28.85 2.72 10.36
C VAL A 141 27.46 2.40 10.85
N GLU A 142 27.35 1.78 12.02
CA GLU A 142 26.06 1.56 12.66
C GLU A 142 25.50 2.89 13.15
N LEU A 143 24.43 3.35 12.50
CA LEU A 143 23.76 4.58 12.90
C LEU A 143 22.95 4.29 14.17
N ILE A 144 23.29 4.99 15.25
CA ILE A 144 22.55 4.90 16.52
C ILE A 144 21.13 5.42 16.26
N SER A 145 20.15 4.54 16.33
CA SER A 145 18.76 4.98 16.35
C SER A 145 18.51 5.65 17.70
N ASN A 146 18.46 6.98 17.74
CA ASN A 146 17.90 7.68 18.87
C ASN A 146 16.42 7.28 18.95
N GLY A 147 16.14 6.25 19.76
CA GLY A 147 14.80 5.82 20.06
C GLY A 147 14.09 6.90 20.85
N SER A 148 12.99 7.38 20.33
CA SER A 148 11.91 8.03 21.06
C SER A 148 10.62 7.36 20.70
#